data_ba3391853754709156a6aaa44b1aaa7d
#
_entry.id   ba3391853754709156a6aaa44b1aaa7d
#
_cell.length_a   1.000
_cell.length_b   1.000
_cell.length_c   1.000
_cell.angle_alpha   90.00
_cell.angle_beta   90.00
_cell.angle_gamma   90.00
#
_symmetry.space_group_name_H-M   'P 1'
#
loop_
_entity.id
_entity.type
_entity.pdbx_description
1 polymer ?
#
loop_
_entity_poly.entity_id
_entity_poly.type
_entity_poly.pdbx_seq_one_letter_code
_entity_poly.pdbx_strand_id
1 'polypeptide(L)'
;MNLLFISLGCDKNLVDTEKMLGILGKEGYSFVDDENEADIVVVNTCCFIGDAKEESINTILQMAELKKSGRLKALIVTGCLAQRYKQEIIDEIPEVDAILGTTSYEAVGAAIREVMDGETPEIFESIDAPVSTATERLITTGGHYAFLKIAEGCDKRCTYCIIPYLRGKYRSVPMEQLVREAEELAEKGVKELILVAQETTLYGKDLYGE
;
A
#
# COMPACT_ATOMS: atom_id res chain seq x y z
N MET A 1 11.63 8.32 -15.06
CA MET A 1 11.82 8.89 -13.71
C MET A 1 12.09 7.75 -12.74
N ASN A 2 13.03 7.98 -11.84
CA ASN A 2 13.43 7.01 -10.82
C ASN A 2 12.49 7.11 -9.61
N LEU A 3 11.97 5.99 -9.17
CA LEU A 3 11.02 5.90 -8.08
C LEU A 3 11.58 5.01 -6.97
N LEU A 4 11.65 5.53 -5.75
CA LEU A 4 11.93 4.77 -4.55
C LEU A 4 10.61 4.44 -3.85
N PHE A 5 10.43 3.18 -3.50
CA PHE A 5 9.27 2.71 -2.75
C PHE A 5 9.70 2.24 -1.36
N ILE A 6 9.15 2.86 -0.33
CA ILE A 6 9.41 2.48 1.07
C ILE A 6 8.15 1.81 1.61
N SER A 7 8.23 0.51 1.88
CA SER A 7 7.11 -0.29 2.41
C SER A 7 7.31 -0.57 3.89
N LEU A 8 6.44 0.00 4.72
CA LEU A 8 6.49 -0.16 6.17
C LEU A 8 5.32 -1.03 6.67
N GLY A 9 5.54 -1.70 7.80
CA GLY A 9 4.50 -2.42 8.52
C GLY A 9 4.37 -3.90 8.16
N CYS A 10 3.15 -4.36 7.84
CA CYS A 10 2.82 -5.78 7.78
C CYS A 10 2.82 -6.34 6.34
N ASP A 11 2.73 -7.68 6.24
CA ASP A 11 2.68 -8.42 4.98
C ASP A 11 1.55 -7.98 4.03
N LYS A 12 0.42 -7.50 4.58
CA LYS A 12 -0.67 -6.95 3.77
C LYS A 12 -0.30 -5.63 3.11
N ASN A 13 0.42 -4.76 3.84
CA ASN A 13 0.99 -3.54 3.26
C ASN A 13 2.01 -3.87 2.16
N LEU A 14 2.81 -4.92 2.37
CA LEU A 14 3.76 -5.37 1.36
C LEU A 14 3.06 -5.82 0.08
N VAL A 15 1.96 -6.59 0.19
CA VAL A 15 1.14 -6.97 -0.99
C VAL A 15 0.60 -5.73 -1.70
N ASP A 16 0.10 -4.73 -0.97
CA ASP A 16 -0.37 -3.48 -1.56
C ASP A 16 0.78 -2.73 -2.27
N THR A 17 1.97 -2.70 -1.66
CA THR A 17 3.19 -2.14 -2.28
C THR A 17 3.54 -2.85 -3.58
N GLU A 18 3.59 -4.18 -3.58
CA GLU A 18 3.95 -4.97 -4.76
C GLU A 18 2.95 -4.80 -5.92
N LYS A 19 1.66 -4.58 -5.59
CA LYS A 19 0.64 -4.19 -6.59
C LYS A 19 0.89 -2.79 -7.15
N MET A 20 1.17 -1.80 -6.30
CA MET A 20 1.54 -0.45 -6.75
C MET A 20 2.79 -0.48 -7.64
N LEU A 21 3.82 -1.24 -7.27
CA LEU A 21 5.02 -1.44 -8.08
C LEU A 21 4.69 -2.08 -9.44
N GLY A 22 3.79 -3.05 -9.47
CA GLY A 22 3.32 -3.67 -10.73
C GLY A 22 2.65 -2.68 -11.66
N ILE A 23 1.76 -1.82 -11.13
CA ILE A 23 1.08 -0.76 -11.87
C ILE A 23 2.10 0.25 -12.42
N LEU A 24 2.98 0.77 -11.58
CA LEU A 24 3.96 1.79 -11.95
C LEU A 24 5.03 1.25 -12.92
N GLY A 25 5.40 -0.02 -12.79
CA GLY A 25 6.30 -0.68 -13.74
C GLY A 25 5.73 -0.73 -15.16
N LYS A 26 4.41 -0.98 -15.31
CA LYS A 26 3.72 -0.92 -16.61
C LYS A 26 3.63 0.50 -17.17
N GLU A 27 3.58 1.52 -16.32
CA GLU A 27 3.60 2.92 -16.71
C GLU A 27 5.02 3.41 -17.08
N GLY A 28 6.05 2.56 -16.94
CA GLY A 28 7.41 2.84 -17.39
C GLY A 28 8.29 3.57 -16.36
N TYR A 29 7.93 3.52 -15.08
CA TYR A 29 8.81 3.99 -14.01
C TYR A 29 9.97 3.03 -13.77
N SER A 30 11.17 3.57 -13.49
CA SER A 30 12.35 2.80 -13.06
C SER A 30 12.42 2.79 -11.53
N PHE A 31 12.66 1.63 -10.93
CA PHE A 31 12.78 1.52 -9.47
C PHE A 31 14.25 1.59 -9.05
N VAL A 32 14.49 2.29 -7.93
CA VAL A 32 15.81 2.46 -7.31
C VAL A 32 15.74 2.13 -5.83
N ASP A 33 16.87 1.72 -5.25
CA ASP A 33 16.99 1.39 -3.83
C ASP A 33 17.71 2.50 -3.03
N ASP A 34 18.34 3.46 -3.71
CA ASP A 34 19.04 4.59 -3.09
C ASP A 34 18.17 5.85 -3.16
N GLU A 35 17.88 6.44 -2.01
CA GLU A 35 17.14 7.70 -1.88
C GLU A 35 17.80 8.87 -2.64
N ASN A 36 19.13 8.79 -2.84
CA ASN A 36 19.87 9.80 -3.58
C ASN A 36 19.68 9.73 -5.09
N GLU A 37 19.18 8.62 -5.61
CA GLU A 37 18.89 8.42 -7.04
C GLU A 37 17.41 8.62 -7.38
N ALA A 38 16.54 8.77 -6.36
CA ALA A 38 15.11 8.88 -6.53
C ALA A 38 14.68 10.29 -6.99
N ASP A 39 13.83 10.34 -8.01
CA ASP A 39 13.05 11.52 -8.39
C ASP A 39 11.75 11.62 -7.56
N ILE A 40 11.14 10.47 -7.27
CA ILE A 40 9.85 10.31 -6.61
C ILE A 40 10.01 9.30 -5.47
N VAL A 41 9.44 9.60 -4.32
CA VAL A 41 9.34 8.64 -3.21
C VAL A 41 7.87 8.37 -2.89
N VAL A 42 7.53 7.08 -2.77
CA VAL A 42 6.24 6.62 -2.25
C VAL A 42 6.48 5.89 -0.94
N VAL A 43 5.87 6.37 0.16
CA VAL A 43 5.95 5.74 1.48
C VAL A 43 4.61 5.08 1.80
N ASN A 44 4.58 3.75 1.82
CA ASN A 44 3.43 2.98 2.29
C ASN A 44 3.55 2.74 3.79
N THR A 45 2.70 3.38 4.56
CA THR A 45 2.84 3.59 6.00
C THR A 45 2.03 2.63 6.86
N CYS A 46 2.45 2.47 8.11
CA CYS A 46 1.76 1.70 9.15
C CYS A 46 1.48 2.56 10.39
N CYS A 47 0.39 2.25 11.12
CA CYS A 47 0.09 2.90 12.41
C CYS A 47 -0.60 1.94 13.39
N PHE A 48 -0.38 0.63 13.23
CA PHE A 48 -1.06 -0.38 14.06
C PHE A 48 -0.57 -0.38 15.50
N ILE A 49 0.75 -0.27 15.71
CA ILE A 49 1.39 -0.11 17.02
C ILE A 49 2.17 1.20 17.07
N GLY A 50 2.54 1.62 18.29
CA GLY A 50 3.26 2.88 18.53
C GLY A 50 4.55 2.97 17.71
N ASP A 51 5.38 1.93 17.78
CA ASP A 51 6.68 1.89 17.09
C ASP A 51 6.54 1.99 15.58
N ALA A 52 5.56 1.28 14.98
CA ALA A 52 5.31 1.36 13.54
C ALA A 52 4.77 2.73 13.10
N LYS A 53 4.02 3.41 13.98
CA LYS A 53 3.60 4.80 13.75
C LYS A 53 4.80 5.74 13.77
N GLU A 54 5.67 5.62 14.77
CA GLU A 54 6.87 6.44 14.90
C GLU A 54 7.83 6.22 13.72
N GLU A 55 8.08 4.97 13.33
CA GLU A 55 8.85 4.62 12.14
C GLU A 55 8.28 5.29 10.88
N SER A 56 6.96 5.21 10.69
CA SER A 56 6.31 5.82 9.52
C SER A 56 6.46 7.33 9.50
N ILE A 57 6.27 8.00 10.64
CA ILE A 57 6.45 9.46 10.75
C ILE A 57 7.90 9.85 10.48
N ASN A 58 8.85 9.19 11.11
CA ASN A 58 10.28 9.49 10.95
C ASN A 58 10.72 9.29 9.49
N THR A 59 10.23 8.23 8.83
CA THR A 59 10.52 7.99 7.40
C THR A 59 9.95 9.11 6.51
N ILE A 60 8.71 9.54 6.75
CA ILE A 60 8.12 10.66 5.99
C ILE A 60 8.95 11.93 6.20
N LEU A 61 9.33 12.25 7.44
CA LEU A 61 10.13 13.44 7.76
C LEU A 61 11.52 13.39 7.10
N GLN A 62 12.17 12.23 7.08
CA GLN A 62 13.45 12.04 6.39
C GLN A 62 13.31 12.33 4.89
N MET A 63 12.27 11.81 4.24
CA MET A 63 12.02 12.07 2.81
C MET A 63 11.60 13.53 2.56
N ALA A 64 10.89 14.15 3.50
CA ALA A 64 10.55 15.58 3.43
C ALA A 64 11.81 16.48 3.42
N GLU A 65 12.85 16.13 4.18
CA GLU A 65 14.13 16.87 4.13
C GLU A 65 14.82 16.76 2.76
N LEU A 66 14.75 15.59 2.09
CA LEU A 66 15.25 15.46 0.72
C LEU A 66 14.44 16.30 -0.28
N LYS A 67 13.13 16.41 -0.06
CA LYS A 67 12.25 17.29 -0.85
C LYS A 67 12.62 18.77 -0.66
N LYS A 68 12.78 19.24 0.58
CA LYS A 68 13.21 20.62 0.90
C LYS A 68 14.54 20.97 0.24
N SER A 69 15.48 20.03 0.17
CA SER A 69 16.77 20.23 -0.49
C SER A 69 16.67 20.33 -2.03
N GLY A 70 15.47 20.10 -2.61
CA GLY A 70 15.23 20.11 -4.05
C GLY A 70 15.68 18.83 -4.76
N ARG A 71 16.02 17.76 -4.02
CA ARG A 71 16.45 16.47 -4.56
C ARG A 71 15.27 15.67 -5.10
N LEU A 72 14.16 15.61 -4.34
CA LEU A 72 12.94 14.92 -4.74
C LEU A 72 12.00 15.89 -5.49
N LYS A 73 11.36 15.38 -6.53
CA LYS A 73 10.29 16.05 -7.27
C LYS A 73 8.92 15.81 -6.62
N ALA A 74 8.70 14.61 -6.08
CA ALA A 74 7.45 14.25 -5.42
C ALA A 74 7.67 13.34 -4.21
N LEU A 75 6.89 13.59 -3.15
CA LEU A 75 6.76 12.76 -1.96
C LEU A 75 5.29 12.37 -1.79
N ILE A 76 5.01 11.07 -1.89
CA ILE A 76 3.66 10.52 -1.82
C ILE A 76 3.55 9.63 -0.59
N VAL A 77 2.50 9.80 0.20
CA VAL A 77 2.24 9.01 1.40
C VAL A 77 0.96 8.22 1.25
N THR A 78 1.01 6.92 1.54
CA THR A 78 -0.16 6.02 1.48
C THR A 78 -0.20 5.07 2.69
N GLY A 79 -1.22 4.25 2.79
CA GLY A 79 -1.34 3.21 3.80
C GLY A 79 -2.07 3.62 5.07
N CYS A 80 -1.84 2.86 6.15
CA CYS A 80 -2.65 2.97 7.37
C CYS A 80 -2.46 4.28 8.12
N LEU A 81 -1.25 4.86 8.15
CA LEU A 81 -1.03 6.16 8.79
C LEU A 81 -1.74 7.25 7.99
N ALA A 82 -1.59 7.25 6.65
CA ALA A 82 -2.27 8.15 5.75
C ALA A 82 -3.80 8.11 5.94
N GLN A 83 -4.37 6.92 6.01
CA GLN A 83 -5.80 6.73 6.25
C GLN A 83 -6.27 7.31 7.59
N ARG A 84 -5.45 7.21 8.63
CA ARG A 84 -5.82 7.59 10.00
C ARG A 84 -5.61 9.06 10.29
N TYR A 85 -4.51 9.62 9.81
CA TYR A 85 -3.99 10.93 10.18
C TYR A 85 -3.85 11.87 8.98
N LYS A 86 -4.76 11.70 8.02
CA LYS A 86 -4.78 12.47 6.77
C LYS A 86 -4.53 13.95 6.98
N GLN A 87 -5.37 14.60 7.80
CA GLN A 87 -5.32 16.04 7.98
C GLN A 87 -4.05 16.48 8.72
N GLU A 88 -3.65 15.73 9.74
CA GLU A 88 -2.44 16.03 10.50
C GLU A 88 -1.17 15.92 9.61
N ILE A 89 -1.12 14.96 8.69
CA ILE A 89 0.01 14.83 7.75
C ILE A 89 0.05 16.04 6.82
N ILE A 90 -1.09 16.45 6.27
CA ILE A 90 -1.18 17.59 5.34
C ILE A 90 -0.79 18.91 6.05
N ASP A 91 -1.28 19.12 7.26
CA ASP A 91 -1.07 20.37 8.00
C ASP A 91 0.36 20.49 8.55
N GLU A 92 0.96 19.37 8.98
CA GLU A 92 2.25 19.38 9.68
C GLU A 92 3.45 19.08 8.76
N ILE A 93 3.23 18.45 7.59
CA ILE A 93 4.29 18.06 6.66
C ILE A 93 3.94 18.56 5.24
N PRO A 94 4.06 19.86 4.98
CA PRO A 94 3.69 20.47 3.70
C PRO A 94 4.52 20.01 2.50
N GLU A 95 5.60 19.25 2.73
CA GLU A 95 6.41 18.62 1.69
C GLU A 95 5.75 17.38 1.06
N VAL A 96 4.71 16.83 1.69
CA VAL A 96 3.93 15.72 1.12
C VAL A 96 3.04 16.28 0.00
N ASP A 97 3.29 15.81 -1.22
CA ASP A 97 2.58 16.30 -2.42
C ASP A 97 1.28 15.56 -2.69
N ALA A 98 1.19 14.29 -2.27
CA ALA A 98 -0.03 13.50 -2.43
C ALA A 98 -0.24 12.55 -1.25
N ILE A 99 -1.51 12.31 -0.91
CA ILE A 99 -1.87 11.36 0.13
C ILE A 99 -3.00 10.43 -0.33
N LEU A 100 -2.79 9.11 -0.14
CA LEU A 100 -3.73 8.08 -0.58
C LEU A 100 -4.18 7.21 0.61
N GLY A 101 -5.49 6.87 0.61
CA GLY A 101 -6.06 5.93 1.58
C GLY A 101 -5.66 4.48 1.32
N THR A 102 -6.01 3.61 2.28
CA THR A 102 -5.67 2.18 2.25
C THR A 102 -6.31 1.39 1.11
N THR A 103 -7.42 1.88 0.56
CA THR A 103 -8.16 1.29 -0.56
C THR A 103 -7.83 1.94 -1.90
N SER A 104 -7.12 3.08 -1.88
CA SER A 104 -6.87 3.92 -3.06
C SER A 104 -5.51 3.66 -3.71
N TYR A 105 -4.81 2.58 -3.36
CA TYR A 105 -3.45 2.31 -3.84
C TYR A 105 -3.36 2.11 -5.38
N GLU A 106 -4.45 1.72 -6.04
CA GLU A 106 -4.46 1.63 -7.51
C GLU A 106 -4.36 3.00 -8.20
N ALA A 107 -4.74 4.07 -7.50
CA ALA A 107 -4.65 5.42 -8.02
C ALA A 107 -3.24 6.03 -7.95
N VAL A 108 -2.23 5.28 -7.50
CA VAL A 108 -0.87 5.79 -7.30
C VAL A 108 -0.26 6.42 -8.56
N GLY A 109 -0.47 5.82 -9.73
CA GLY A 109 0.01 6.37 -11.00
C GLY A 109 -0.70 7.68 -11.38
N ALA A 110 -2.02 7.77 -11.14
CA ALA A 110 -2.78 9.00 -11.33
C ALA A 110 -2.28 10.10 -10.38
N ALA A 111 -2.12 9.77 -9.09
CA ALA A 111 -1.60 10.71 -8.10
C ALA A 111 -0.23 11.28 -8.49
N ILE A 112 0.69 10.44 -8.98
CA ILE A 112 2.01 10.89 -9.45
C ILE A 112 1.85 11.88 -10.62
N ARG A 113 0.99 11.60 -11.61
CA ARG A 113 0.77 12.50 -12.74
C ARG A 113 0.22 13.85 -12.29
N GLU A 114 -0.80 13.86 -11.42
CA GLU A 114 -1.39 15.09 -10.87
C GLU A 114 -0.34 15.93 -10.11
N VAL A 115 0.51 15.28 -9.29
CA VAL A 115 1.62 15.96 -8.61
C VAL A 115 2.61 16.57 -9.60
N MET A 116 2.94 15.86 -10.68
CA MET A 116 3.85 16.38 -11.71
C MET A 116 3.25 17.55 -12.51
N ASP A 117 1.92 17.65 -12.54
CA ASP A 117 1.18 18.78 -13.11
C ASP A 117 0.99 19.95 -12.11
N GLY A 118 1.50 19.80 -10.87
CA GLY A 118 1.50 20.82 -9.82
C GLY A 118 0.28 20.79 -8.89
N GLU A 119 -0.51 19.71 -8.94
CA GLU A 119 -1.64 19.47 -8.04
C GLU A 119 -1.19 18.75 -6.77
N THR A 120 -2.04 18.76 -5.74
CA THR A 120 -1.82 18.06 -4.46
C THR A 120 -2.97 17.10 -4.17
N PRO A 121 -3.04 15.95 -4.85
CA PRO A 121 -4.18 15.05 -4.77
C PRO A 121 -4.31 14.37 -3.40
N GLU A 122 -5.55 14.33 -2.92
CA GLU A 122 -5.99 13.63 -1.72
C GLU A 122 -6.99 12.54 -2.12
N ILE A 123 -6.52 11.31 -2.33
CA ILE A 123 -7.33 10.24 -2.90
C ILE A 123 -7.75 9.25 -1.82
N PHE A 124 -9.02 9.29 -1.42
CA PHE A 124 -9.60 8.42 -0.39
C PHE A 124 -10.91 7.81 -0.88
N GLU A 125 -10.84 6.59 -1.33
CA GLU A 125 -12.02 5.78 -1.59
C GLU A 125 -12.64 5.26 -0.28
N SER A 126 -13.87 4.74 -0.37
CA SER A 126 -14.50 4.09 0.76
C SER A 126 -13.63 2.94 1.28
N ILE A 127 -13.39 2.89 2.59
CA ILE A 127 -12.68 1.75 3.21
C ILE A 127 -13.43 0.42 3.05
N ASP A 128 -14.72 0.47 2.69
CA ASP A 128 -15.57 -0.68 2.39
C ASP A 128 -15.67 -0.95 0.86
N ALA A 129 -14.85 -0.27 0.03
CA ALA A 129 -14.78 -0.56 -1.41
C ALA A 129 -14.46 -2.03 -1.67
N PRO A 130 -14.95 -2.61 -2.78
CA PRO A 130 -14.60 -3.98 -3.16
C PRO A 130 -13.08 -4.20 -3.17
N VAL A 131 -12.65 -5.42 -2.86
CA VAL A 131 -11.21 -5.74 -2.94
C VAL A 131 -10.77 -5.64 -4.39
N SER A 132 -9.62 -5.00 -4.60
CA SER A 132 -9.01 -4.87 -5.93
C SER A 132 -8.84 -6.22 -6.62
N THR A 133 -9.21 -6.27 -7.89
CA THR A 133 -9.02 -7.44 -8.76
C THR A 133 -7.74 -7.36 -9.60
N ALA A 134 -6.92 -6.31 -9.42
CA ALA A 134 -5.66 -6.18 -10.13
C ALA A 134 -4.69 -7.30 -9.71
N THR A 135 -4.19 -8.04 -10.70
CA THR A 135 -3.23 -9.13 -10.50
C THR A 135 -1.79 -8.72 -10.77
N GLU A 136 -1.59 -7.56 -11.43
CA GLU A 136 -0.26 -7.04 -11.67
C GLU A 136 0.49 -6.83 -10.38
N ARG A 137 1.60 -7.54 -10.25
CA ARG A 137 2.39 -7.52 -9.01
C ARG A 137 3.86 -7.73 -9.31
N LEU A 138 4.71 -6.86 -8.76
CA LEU A 138 6.16 -7.02 -8.78
C LEU A 138 6.58 -7.59 -7.42
N ILE A 139 7.09 -8.84 -7.41
CA ILE A 139 7.44 -9.54 -6.19
C ILE A 139 8.77 -9.04 -5.64
N THR A 140 8.79 -8.69 -4.34
CA THR A 140 9.95 -8.15 -3.64
C THR A 140 10.53 -9.10 -2.58
N THR A 141 9.90 -10.25 -2.34
CA THR A 141 10.26 -11.24 -1.30
C THR A 141 11.37 -12.23 -1.71
N GLY A 142 12.23 -11.88 -2.67
CA GLY A 142 13.34 -12.74 -3.11
C GLY A 142 12.95 -13.90 -4.05
N GLY A 143 11.68 -14.01 -4.45
CA GLY A 143 11.20 -14.84 -5.55
C GLY A 143 10.88 -16.31 -5.20
N HIS A 144 11.27 -16.84 -4.03
CA HIS A 144 10.95 -18.22 -3.66
C HIS A 144 9.65 -18.35 -2.86
N TYR A 145 9.21 -17.31 -2.18
CA TYR A 145 7.90 -17.24 -1.52
C TYR A 145 7.20 -15.92 -1.86
N ALA A 146 5.89 -15.90 -1.66
CA ALA A 146 5.08 -14.67 -1.77
C ALA A 146 3.92 -14.70 -0.78
N PHE A 147 3.46 -13.52 -0.37
CA PHE A 147 2.23 -13.40 0.40
C PHE A 147 1.03 -13.36 -0.56
N LEU A 148 -0.01 -14.12 -0.26
CA LEU A 148 -1.29 -14.09 -0.96
C LEU A 148 -2.34 -13.50 -0.03
N LYS A 149 -2.79 -12.28 -0.32
CA LYS A 149 -3.79 -11.57 0.49
C LYS A 149 -5.19 -12.08 0.14
N ILE A 150 -5.77 -12.93 1.00
CA ILE A 150 -7.05 -13.61 0.76
C ILE A 150 -8.28 -12.82 1.19
N ALA A 151 -8.10 -11.80 2.03
CA ALA A 151 -9.19 -10.92 2.47
C ALA A 151 -8.66 -9.57 2.97
N GLU A 152 -9.54 -8.60 3.04
CA GLU A 152 -9.30 -7.25 3.56
C GLU A 152 -10.33 -6.89 4.64
N GLY A 153 -9.92 -6.08 5.64
CA GLY A 153 -10.79 -5.61 6.70
C GLY A 153 -11.08 -6.65 7.80
N CYS A 154 -11.86 -6.26 8.82
CA CYS A 154 -12.20 -7.13 9.94
C CYS A 154 -13.46 -6.64 10.68
N ASP A 155 -14.40 -7.54 10.96
CA ASP A 155 -15.65 -7.25 11.66
C ASP A 155 -15.61 -7.52 13.17
N LYS A 156 -14.51 -8.05 13.71
CA LYS A 156 -14.43 -8.47 15.13
C LYS A 156 -14.50 -7.31 16.15
N ARG A 157 -14.13 -6.10 15.75
CA ARG A 157 -14.18 -4.88 16.60
C ARG A 157 -13.62 -5.08 18.01
N CYS A 158 -12.48 -5.77 18.14
CA CYS A 158 -11.79 -5.90 19.41
C CYS A 158 -11.49 -4.52 20.00
N THR A 159 -11.63 -4.36 21.31
CA THR A 159 -11.63 -3.05 22.00
C THR A 159 -10.36 -2.22 21.78
N TYR A 160 -9.24 -2.85 21.51
CA TYR A 160 -7.93 -2.22 21.28
C TYR A 160 -7.57 -2.08 19.79
N CYS A 161 -8.40 -2.59 18.87
CA CYS A 161 -8.00 -2.76 17.47
C CYS A 161 -8.54 -1.64 16.59
N ILE A 162 -7.64 -0.99 15.85
CA ILE A 162 -7.96 0.10 14.93
C ILE A 162 -8.34 -0.39 13.52
N ILE A 163 -8.10 -1.67 13.19
CA ILE A 163 -8.24 -2.22 11.83
C ILE A 163 -9.61 -1.94 11.19
N PRO A 164 -10.77 -2.14 11.87
CA PRO A 164 -12.07 -1.85 11.24
C PRO A 164 -12.24 -0.41 10.75
N TYR A 165 -11.52 0.53 11.36
CA TYR A 165 -11.56 1.95 11.00
C TYR A 165 -10.57 2.34 9.90
N LEU A 166 -9.55 1.49 9.65
CA LEU A 166 -8.53 1.72 8.65
C LEU A 166 -8.73 0.90 7.37
N ARG A 167 -9.26 -0.32 7.52
CA ARG A 167 -9.38 -1.32 6.46
C ARG A 167 -10.82 -1.75 6.20
N GLY A 168 -11.79 -1.18 6.95
CA GLY A 168 -13.21 -1.42 6.77
C GLY A 168 -13.69 -2.81 7.21
N LYS A 169 -14.87 -3.18 6.72
CA LYS A 169 -15.50 -4.48 6.96
C LYS A 169 -14.71 -5.61 6.33
N TYR A 170 -14.92 -6.82 6.84
CA TYR A 170 -14.32 -8.01 6.28
C TYR A 170 -14.83 -8.27 4.85
N ARG A 171 -13.92 -8.43 3.90
CA ARG A 171 -14.20 -8.71 2.49
C ARG A 171 -13.23 -9.75 1.96
N SER A 172 -13.72 -10.93 1.61
CA SER A 172 -12.94 -11.98 0.98
C SER A 172 -12.62 -11.64 -0.48
N VAL A 173 -11.44 -12.02 -0.93
CA VAL A 173 -11.12 -12.06 -2.37
C VAL A 173 -11.79 -13.30 -2.97
N PRO A 174 -12.49 -13.20 -4.12
CA PRO A 174 -13.08 -14.38 -4.76
C PRO A 174 -12.06 -15.48 -5.04
N MET A 175 -12.45 -16.74 -4.84
CA MET A 175 -11.55 -17.90 -4.96
C MET A 175 -10.90 -17.99 -6.35
N GLU A 176 -11.67 -17.73 -7.40
CA GLU A 176 -11.19 -17.78 -8.77
C GLU A 176 -10.10 -16.72 -9.05
N GLN A 177 -10.17 -15.59 -8.34
CA GLN A 177 -9.13 -14.55 -8.42
C GLN A 177 -7.87 -14.98 -7.68
N LEU A 178 -8.01 -15.57 -6.49
CA LEU A 178 -6.86 -16.08 -5.73
C LEU A 178 -6.14 -17.21 -6.47
N VAL A 179 -6.89 -18.10 -7.13
CA VAL A 179 -6.29 -19.17 -7.94
C VAL A 179 -5.49 -18.58 -9.09
N ARG A 180 -6.05 -17.61 -9.83
CA ARG A 180 -5.31 -16.92 -10.89
C ARG A 180 -4.04 -16.22 -10.38
N GLU A 181 -4.15 -15.47 -9.28
CA GLU A 181 -2.97 -14.82 -8.67
C GLU A 181 -1.91 -15.86 -8.24
N ALA A 182 -2.34 -16.99 -7.68
CA ALA A 182 -1.45 -18.09 -7.31
C ALA A 182 -0.75 -18.73 -8.51
N GLU A 183 -1.47 -18.95 -9.62
CA GLU A 183 -0.92 -19.46 -10.88
C GLU A 183 0.11 -18.50 -11.46
N GLU A 184 -0.19 -17.19 -11.54
CA GLU A 184 0.75 -16.16 -12.00
C GLU A 184 2.02 -16.09 -11.12
N LEU A 185 1.87 -16.23 -9.79
CA LEU A 185 3.00 -16.28 -8.87
C LEU A 185 3.86 -17.54 -9.09
N ALA A 186 3.22 -18.69 -9.32
CA ALA A 186 3.92 -19.94 -9.62
C ALA A 186 4.69 -19.87 -10.96
N GLU A 187 4.12 -19.25 -11.99
CA GLU A 187 4.78 -18.99 -13.27
C GLU A 187 6.02 -18.10 -13.13
N LYS A 188 5.98 -17.12 -12.20
CA LYS A 188 7.13 -16.29 -11.82
C LYS A 188 8.18 -17.01 -10.99
N GLY A 189 7.95 -18.28 -10.64
CA GLY A 189 8.92 -19.15 -9.93
C GLY A 189 8.71 -19.24 -8.43
N VAL A 190 7.67 -18.64 -7.86
CA VAL A 190 7.30 -18.75 -6.43
C VAL A 190 7.00 -20.20 -6.09
N LYS A 191 7.52 -20.69 -4.96
CA LYS A 191 7.39 -22.08 -4.48
C LYS A 191 6.53 -22.21 -3.24
N GLU A 192 6.37 -21.11 -2.50
CA GLU A 192 5.61 -21.07 -1.25
C GLU A 192 4.67 -19.87 -1.25
N LEU A 193 3.40 -20.08 -0.92
CA LEU A 193 2.42 -19.03 -0.71
C LEU A 193 2.07 -18.94 0.77
N ILE A 194 2.22 -17.75 1.34
CA ILE A 194 1.81 -17.44 2.71
C ILE A 194 0.48 -16.70 2.63
N LEU A 195 -0.60 -17.34 3.08
CA LEU A 195 -1.93 -16.75 3.08
C LEU A 195 -2.05 -15.69 4.18
N VAL A 196 -2.41 -14.46 3.82
CA VAL A 196 -2.53 -13.35 4.74
C VAL A 196 -3.89 -12.67 4.69
N ALA A 197 -4.41 -12.35 5.87
CA ALA A 197 -5.58 -11.51 6.09
C ALA A 197 -5.54 -10.93 7.52
N GLN A 198 -6.45 -10.04 7.87
CA GLN A 198 -6.65 -9.64 9.27
C GLN A 198 -7.27 -10.77 10.10
N GLU A 199 -8.03 -11.64 9.43
CA GLU A 199 -8.67 -12.82 10.02
C GLU A 199 -8.83 -13.90 8.94
N THR A 200 -7.93 -14.87 8.89
CA THR A 200 -7.91 -15.91 7.87
C THR A 200 -9.03 -16.95 8.03
N THR A 201 -9.51 -17.17 9.28
CA THR A 201 -10.53 -18.20 9.57
C THR A 201 -11.93 -17.84 9.10
N LEU A 202 -12.16 -16.58 8.70
CA LEU A 202 -13.46 -16.12 8.17
C LEU A 202 -13.52 -16.12 6.65
N TYR A 203 -12.45 -16.54 5.97
CA TYR A 203 -12.39 -16.51 4.51
C TYR A 203 -13.58 -17.20 3.87
N GLY A 204 -14.19 -16.53 2.89
CA GLY A 204 -15.30 -17.04 2.11
C GLY A 204 -16.68 -16.90 2.75
N LYS A 205 -16.78 -16.63 4.04
CA LYS A 205 -18.06 -16.55 4.74
C LYS A 205 -18.98 -15.45 4.20
N ASP A 206 -18.43 -14.34 3.81
CA ASP A 206 -19.13 -13.20 3.23
C ASP A 206 -19.55 -13.44 1.77
N LEU A 207 -18.83 -14.29 1.03
CA LEU A 207 -19.10 -14.60 -0.38
C LEU A 207 -19.94 -15.88 -0.57
N TYR A 208 -19.71 -16.91 0.25
CA TYR A 208 -20.24 -18.25 0.04
C TYR A 208 -21.19 -18.70 1.16
N GLY A 209 -21.31 -17.94 2.25
CA GLY A 209 -22.33 -18.14 3.30
C GLY A 209 -22.04 -19.25 4.30
N GLU A 210 -20.83 -19.83 4.34
CA GLU A 210 -20.44 -20.88 5.29
C GLU A 210 -19.18 -20.48 6.09
#